data_b5fde5b852997e8a73af086330f71c79
#
_entry.id   b5fde5b852997e8a73af086330f71c79
#
_cell.length_a   1.000
_cell.length_b   1.000
_cell.length_c   1.000
_cell.angle_alpha   90.00
_cell.angle_beta   90.00
_cell.angle_gamma   90.00
#
_symmetry.space_group_name_H-M   'P 1'
#
loop_
_entity.id
_entity.type
_entity.pdbx_description
1 polymer ?
#
loop_
_entity_poly.entity_id
_entity_poly.type
_entity_poly.pdbx_seq_one_letter_code
_entity_poly.pdbx_strand_id
1 'polypeptide(L)'
;MALAGGIDLSIAGVPVTSNAPIRPLLASAFFLAMYALSGGPLLLKIRWPEPRGLAWTLTACVVCVAWLYGTKSVVGADSYGYLSQSDLWAQGSLKIRQPLTAEVPWPDAGWMFSPVGSYRPMSLYRRVEGEDRWSIVPLYPIGLPLLLAGAGAIGGFQAKFMVVPLLAGLLVIATYGIGARLASPTAGLIGAWLVATSPVLLFMMMPVMSDVPVSGLVAASFLLMIGPGLVRAGGAGALISLAVLVRPVLVPLVGVMGLWYVVRFFDRANRAAALREASAFAAAGLPAAILLGATNNYLYGSWTTTGYGSLETRFGWSYVAANVRNYVGWFAETQTPAAFLGMLALFIPSRRLWSEGATNRATWIGGLLVVVIWALYFVYEVWDAWWYLRFLLPSYPFILVGVGAIGAAMIRGRGRVARAALGTAVIAWGVFQIWTAMDRRAFQIWRDDRRAVTVGQMTRAIAGRDSLIFAGEHTGSVRYYGGRMTGYYFFLKNAWVDRGIDWLNRQDIHPYLLLEEWELAEVRKRFEGQEAVKALDRAPVAIFRDPGTVYLFDLQRGDGVPAVPPMLWTGVDRGVWAIPGSGTPPALLGRLRNQR
;
A
#
# COMPACT_ATOMS: atom_id res chain seq x y z
N MET A 1 -18.34 -14.58 -13.63
CA MET A 1 -19.65 -14.39 -12.97
C MET A 1 -19.52 -13.72 -11.61
N ALA A 2 -18.92 -14.35 -10.62
CA ALA A 2 -18.72 -13.72 -9.29
C ALA A 2 -17.96 -12.38 -9.34
N LEU A 3 -17.06 -12.22 -10.31
CA LEU A 3 -16.25 -11.01 -10.51
C LEU A 3 -16.96 -9.91 -11.31
N ALA A 4 -18.11 -10.20 -11.93
CA ALA A 4 -18.86 -9.27 -12.79
C ALA A 4 -20.01 -8.54 -12.07
N GLY A 5 -20.10 -8.67 -10.73
CA GLY A 5 -21.07 -7.91 -9.94
C GLY A 5 -22.48 -8.48 -9.87
N GLY A 6 -22.70 -9.71 -10.30
CA GLY A 6 -23.99 -10.38 -10.29
C GLY A 6 -24.48 -10.82 -11.67
N ILE A 7 -25.46 -11.71 -11.70
CA ILE A 7 -26.15 -12.14 -12.93
C ILE A 7 -27.65 -12.05 -12.70
N ASP A 8 -28.32 -11.46 -13.67
CA ASP A 8 -29.76 -11.53 -13.86
C ASP A 8 -29.99 -12.33 -15.15
N LEU A 9 -30.40 -13.59 -15.01
CA LEU A 9 -30.75 -14.47 -16.13
C LEU A 9 -32.14 -15.04 -15.93
N SER A 10 -32.92 -15.07 -16.98
CA SER A 10 -34.17 -15.82 -17.00
C SER A 10 -33.95 -17.15 -17.74
N ILE A 11 -34.04 -18.27 -17.04
CA ILE A 11 -33.95 -19.60 -17.63
C ILE A 11 -35.34 -20.22 -17.59
N ALA A 12 -35.93 -20.46 -18.74
CA ALA A 12 -37.27 -21.03 -18.91
C ALA A 12 -38.36 -20.25 -18.13
N GLY A 13 -38.29 -18.93 -18.10
CA GLY A 13 -39.26 -18.06 -17.41
C GLY A 13 -39.05 -17.91 -15.89
N VAL A 14 -38.04 -18.57 -15.32
CA VAL A 14 -37.68 -18.44 -13.91
C VAL A 14 -36.53 -17.44 -13.76
N PRO A 15 -36.70 -16.32 -13.04
CA PRO A 15 -35.63 -15.38 -12.81
C PRO A 15 -34.57 -16.00 -11.89
N VAL A 16 -33.35 -16.15 -12.38
CA VAL A 16 -32.18 -16.56 -11.60
C VAL A 16 -31.34 -15.32 -11.33
N THR A 17 -31.55 -14.71 -10.18
CA THR A 17 -30.79 -13.55 -9.73
C THR A 17 -29.74 -13.97 -8.71
N SER A 18 -28.50 -13.59 -8.89
CA SER A 18 -27.43 -13.79 -7.90
C SER A 18 -26.65 -12.48 -7.70
N ASN A 19 -27.09 -11.70 -6.74
CA ASN A 19 -26.42 -10.44 -6.34
C ASN A 19 -25.28 -10.66 -5.34
N ALA A 20 -25.07 -11.90 -4.87
CA ALA A 20 -23.99 -12.28 -3.97
C ALA A 20 -23.02 -13.23 -4.70
N PRO A 21 -21.79 -12.81 -5.00
CA PRO A 21 -20.81 -13.60 -5.74
C PRO A 21 -20.40 -14.89 -5.02
N ILE A 22 -20.64 -14.98 -3.72
CA ILE A 22 -20.27 -16.14 -2.91
C ILE A 22 -21.16 -17.38 -3.19
N ARG A 23 -22.43 -17.17 -3.53
CA ARG A 23 -23.39 -18.28 -3.76
C ARG A 23 -23.00 -19.18 -4.96
N PRO A 24 -22.65 -18.63 -6.14
CA PRO A 24 -22.15 -19.45 -7.24
C PRO A 24 -20.82 -20.12 -6.95
N LEU A 25 -19.91 -19.48 -6.19
CA LEU A 25 -18.64 -20.05 -5.78
C LEU A 25 -18.84 -21.23 -4.81
N LEU A 26 -19.68 -21.08 -3.81
CA LEU A 26 -20.02 -22.16 -2.87
C LEU A 26 -20.75 -23.31 -3.57
N ALA A 27 -21.69 -23.02 -4.48
CA ALA A 27 -22.36 -24.02 -5.29
C ALA A 27 -21.37 -24.77 -6.17
N SER A 28 -20.45 -24.07 -6.85
CA SER A 28 -19.41 -24.69 -7.69
C SER A 28 -18.45 -25.55 -6.87
N ALA A 29 -18.01 -25.08 -5.70
CA ALA A 29 -17.18 -25.84 -4.78
C ALA A 29 -17.92 -27.09 -4.23
N PHE A 30 -19.21 -26.95 -3.90
CA PHE A 30 -20.06 -28.05 -3.44
C PHE A 30 -20.25 -29.10 -4.55
N PHE A 31 -20.60 -28.70 -5.77
CA PHE A 31 -20.76 -29.64 -6.89
C PHE A 31 -19.44 -30.31 -7.29
N LEU A 32 -18.31 -29.62 -7.24
CA LEU A 32 -16.98 -30.18 -7.43
C LEU A 32 -16.64 -31.21 -6.35
N ALA A 33 -16.95 -30.91 -5.08
CA ALA A 33 -16.75 -31.82 -3.97
C ALA A 33 -17.66 -33.05 -4.07
N MET A 34 -18.94 -32.86 -4.37
CA MET A 34 -19.90 -33.97 -4.59
C MET A 34 -19.48 -34.84 -5.76
N TYR A 35 -19.04 -34.26 -6.86
CA TYR A 35 -18.54 -35.00 -8.01
C TYR A 35 -17.27 -35.80 -7.70
N ALA A 36 -16.33 -35.20 -6.94
CA ALA A 36 -15.13 -35.88 -6.46
C ALA A 36 -15.44 -37.03 -5.48
N LEU A 37 -16.48 -36.86 -4.65
CA LEU A 37 -16.93 -37.88 -3.68
C LEU A 37 -17.73 -39.01 -4.31
N SER A 38 -18.48 -38.74 -5.40
CA SER A 38 -19.32 -39.74 -6.05
C SER A 38 -18.55 -40.82 -6.84
N GLY A 39 -17.21 -40.68 -6.98
CA GLY A 39 -16.39 -41.64 -7.70
C GLY A 39 -16.74 -41.78 -9.18
N GLY A 40 -17.53 -40.85 -9.71
CA GLY A 40 -17.97 -40.86 -11.10
C GLY A 40 -16.77 -40.90 -12.05
N PRO A 41 -16.83 -41.72 -13.13
CA PRO A 41 -15.80 -41.72 -14.14
C PRO A 41 -15.75 -40.31 -14.74
N LEU A 42 -14.70 -39.57 -14.44
CA LEU A 42 -14.38 -38.31 -15.14
C LEU A 42 -14.17 -38.67 -16.60
N LEU A 43 -15.22 -38.53 -17.42
CA LEU A 43 -15.20 -38.75 -18.87
C LEU A 43 -14.23 -37.80 -19.60
N LEU A 44 -13.76 -36.79 -18.94
CA LEU A 44 -12.64 -35.98 -19.35
C LEU A 44 -11.39 -36.54 -18.64
N LYS A 45 -10.45 -37.09 -19.41
CA LYS A 45 -9.06 -37.26 -19.00
C LYS A 45 -8.45 -35.85 -18.82
N ILE A 46 -8.94 -35.07 -17.83
CA ILE A 46 -8.34 -33.84 -17.44
C ILE A 46 -6.96 -34.22 -16.88
N ARG A 47 -5.92 -34.06 -17.70
CA ARG A 47 -4.58 -34.00 -17.16
C ARG A 47 -4.61 -32.80 -16.22
N TRP A 48 -4.55 -33.04 -14.90
CA TRP A 48 -4.43 -31.97 -13.94
C TRP A 48 -3.24 -31.12 -14.38
N PRO A 49 -3.42 -29.82 -14.59
CA PRO A 49 -2.30 -28.95 -14.97
C PRO A 49 -1.22 -29.08 -13.90
N GLU A 50 0.02 -29.07 -14.35
CA GLU A 50 1.15 -29.12 -13.44
C GLU A 50 1.04 -28.01 -12.39
N PRO A 51 1.45 -28.25 -11.12
CA PRO A 51 1.37 -27.23 -10.06
C PRO A 51 2.00 -25.89 -10.45
N ARG A 52 3.04 -25.91 -11.31
CA ARG A 52 3.68 -24.72 -11.88
C ARG A 52 2.74 -23.94 -12.80
N GLY A 53 2.00 -24.62 -13.67
CA GLY A 53 1.02 -23.98 -14.54
C GLY A 53 -0.10 -23.33 -13.75
N LEU A 54 -0.62 -24.01 -12.71
CA LEU A 54 -1.62 -23.46 -11.80
C LEU A 54 -1.10 -22.23 -11.04
N ALA A 55 0.16 -22.24 -10.62
CA ALA A 55 0.77 -21.08 -9.94
C ALA A 55 0.88 -19.86 -10.88
N TRP A 56 1.22 -20.06 -12.15
CA TRP A 56 1.22 -18.98 -13.14
C TRP A 56 -0.17 -18.45 -13.44
N THR A 57 -1.17 -19.32 -13.56
CA THR A 57 -2.59 -18.93 -13.70
C THR A 57 -3.04 -18.10 -12.50
N LEU A 58 -2.73 -18.56 -11.29
CA LEU A 58 -3.05 -17.83 -10.05
C LEU A 58 -2.37 -16.46 -10.01
N THR A 59 -1.11 -16.39 -10.42
CA THR A 59 -0.36 -15.13 -10.55
C THR A 59 -1.06 -14.17 -11.52
N ALA A 60 -1.44 -14.65 -12.70
CA ALA A 60 -2.16 -13.85 -13.68
C ALA A 60 -3.53 -13.38 -13.13
N CYS A 61 -4.27 -14.25 -12.43
CA CYS A 61 -5.53 -13.89 -11.79
C CYS A 61 -5.33 -12.75 -10.75
N VAL A 62 -4.31 -12.85 -9.91
CA VAL A 62 -4.00 -11.80 -8.90
C VAL A 62 -3.69 -10.47 -9.58
N VAL A 63 -2.84 -10.48 -10.63
CA VAL A 63 -2.52 -9.26 -11.40
C VAL A 63 -3.79 -8.67 -12.04
N CYS A 64 -4.63 -9.50 -12.66
CA CYS A 64 -5.89 -9.07 -13.26
C CYS A 64 -6.85 -8.48 -12.23
N VAL A 65 -7.04 -9.14 -11.07
CA VAL A 65 -7.91 -8.65 -10.00
C VAL A 65 -7.39 -7.32 -9.45
N ALA A 66 -6.08 -7.22 -9.16
CA ALA A 66 -5.46 -5.99 -8.69
C ALA A 66 -5.60 -4.85 -9.72
N TRP A 67 -5.51 -5.15 -11.02
CA TRP A 67 -5.71 -4.16 -12.07
C TRP A 67 -7.17 -3.73 -12.20
N LEU A 68 -8.11 -4.68 -12.17
CA LEU A 68 -9.54 -4.42 -12.37
C LEU A 68 -10.16 -3.66 -11.20
N TYR A 69 -9.80 -4.02 -9.97
CA TYR A 69 -10.36 -3.46 -8.73
C TYR A 69 -9.43 -2.46 -8.06
N GLY A 70 -8.20 -2.31 -8.54
CA GLY A 70 -7.23 -1.38 -7.99
C GLY A 70 -7.63 0.07 -8.17
N THR A 71 -7.28 0.87 -7.19
CA THR A 71 -7.43 2.32 -7.21
C THR A 71 -6.51 2.93 -8.25
N LYS A 72 -7.07 3.71 -9.15
CA LYS A 72 -6.32 4.44 -10.19
C LYS A 72 -6.43 5.94 -9.95
N SER A 73 -6.30 6.33 -8.69
CA SER A 73 -6.41 7.70 -8.22
C SER A 73 -5.31 8.03 -7.22
N VAL A 74 -5.03 9.31 -7.10
CA VAL A 74 -4.04 9.90 -6.19
C VAL A 74 -4.82 10.47 -5.01
N VAL A 75 -4.82 9.76 -3.87
CA VAL A 75 -5.71 10.07 -2.76
C VAL A 75 -5.09 9.73 -1.42
N GLY A 76 -5.62 10.37 -0.36
CA GLY A 76 -5.15 10.17 1.01
C GLY A 76 -3.70 10.60 1.19
N ALA A 77 -3.10 10.20 2.30
CA ALA A 77 -1.72 10.53 2.62
C ALA A 77 -0.72 9.65 1.84
N ASP A 78 -0.93 8.32 1.88
CA ASP A 78 0.04 7.36 1.37
C ASP A 78 0.12 7.39 -0.17
N SER A 79 -1.00 7.16 -0.86
CA SER A 79 -1.04 7.10 -2.32
C SER A 79 -0.65 8.44 -2.96
N TYR A 80 -1.14 9.57 -2.40
CA TYR A 80 -0.72 10.89 -2.84
C TYR A 80 0.79 11.08 -2.66
N GLY A 81 1.33 10.71 -1.49
CA GLY A 81 2.76 10.84 -1.20
C GLY A 81 3.63 10.09 -2.19
N TYR A 82 3.30 8.81 -2.49
CA TYR A 82 4.08 8.02 -3.44
C TYR A 82 3.96 8.53 -4.89
N LEU A 83 2.75 8.83 -5.35
CA LEU A 83 2.53 9.23 -6.73
C LEU A 83 3.05 10.64 -7.02
N SER A 84 2.79 11.61 -6.14
CA SER A 84 3.32 12.96 -6.29
C SER A 84 4.84 13.00 -6.20
N GLN A 85 5.44 12.22 -5.30
CA GLN A 85 6.90 12.09 -5.24
C GLN A 85 7.47 11.44 -6.52
N SER A 86 6.74 10.50 -7.15
CA SER A 86 7.17 9.96 -8.45
C SER A 86 7.19 11.01 -9.56
N ASP A 87 6.29 12.01 -9.49
CA ASP A 87 6.29 13.14 -10.42
C ASP A 87 7.47 14.07 -10.16
N LEU A 88 7.85 14.27 -8.87
CA LEU A 88 9.05 15.03 -8.52
C LEU A 88 10.32 14.37 -9.07
N TRP A 89 10.45 13.05 -8.98
CA TRP A 89 11.57 12.31 -9.58
C TRP A 89 11.62 12.51 -11.09
N ALA A 90 10.48 12.44 -11.78
CA ALA A 90 10.40 12.68 -13.22
C ALA A 90 10.79 14.12 -13.63
N GLN A 91 10.59 15.08 -12.74
CA GLN A 91 10.95 16.49 -12.92
C GLN A 91 12.37 16.84 -12.47
N GLY A 92 13.11 15.88 -11.91
CA GLY A 92 14.47 16.09 -11.37
C GLY A 92 14.53 16.94 -10.09
N SER A 93 13.42 17.06 -9.35
CA SER A 93 13.33 17.78 -8.08
C SER A 93 12.74 16.89 -7.00
N LEU A 94 13.28 16.97 -5.78
CA LEU A 94 12.76 16.21 -4.63
C LEU A 94 12.14 17.10 -3.56
N LYS A 95 11.96 18.38 -3.84
CA LYS A 95 11.38 19.36 -2.93
C LYS A 95 10.39 20.25 -3.67
N ILE A 96 9.39 20.71 -2.95
CA ILE A 96 8.37 21.65 -3.44
C ILE A 96 8.55 22.96 -2.69
N ARG A 97 8.87 24.02 -3.39
CA ARG A 97 8.96 25.37 -2.80
C ARG A 97 7.56 25.91 -2.52
N GLN A 98 7.37 26.50 -1.36
CA GLN A 98 6.11 27.06 -0.88
C GLN A 98 6.31 28.55 -0.46
N PRO A 99 6.53 29.49 -1.39
CA PRO A 99 6.86 30.87 -1.05
C PRO A 99 5.75 31.58 -0.26
N LEU A 100 4.47 31.25 -0.48
CA LEU A 100 3.37 31.78 0.32
C LEU A 100 3.57 31.56 1.83
N THR A 101 4.28 30.50 2.23
CA THR A 101 4.67 30.23 3.62
C THR A 101 5.51 31.36 4.23
N ALA A 102 6.26 32.11 3.42
CA ALA A 102 7.06 33.23 3.87
C ALA A 102 6.24 34.51 4.16
N GLU A 103 5.09 34.64 3.55
CA GLU A 103 4.32 35.88 3.48
C GLU A 103 3.14 35.88 4.44
N VAL A 104 2.61 34.69 4.76
CA VAL A 104 1.49 34.59 5.70
C VAL A 104 1.90 35.00 7.13
N PRO A 105 1.03 35.75 7.83
CA PRO A 105 1.37 36.31 9.16
C PRO A 105 1.19 35.30 10.32
N TRP A 106 0.53 34.14 10.08
CA TRP A 106 0.26 33.17 11.14
C TRP A 106 1.39 32.17 11.34
N PRO A 107 1.54 31.64 12.56
CA PRO A 107 2.55 30.63 12.87
C PRO A 107 2.25 29.29 12.22
N ASP A 108 3.25 28.42 12.20
CA ASP A 108 3.15 27.03 11.72
C ASP A 108 2.76 26.89 10.23
N ALA A 109 2.94 27.95 9.43
CA ALA A 109 2.60 27.99 8.02
C ALA A 109 3.26 26.88 7.20
N GLY A 110 4.50 26.49 7.52
CA GLY A 110 5.17 25.37 6.86
C GLY A 110 4.41 24.05 7.00
N TRP A 111 3.85 23.78 8.18
CA TRP A 111 3.01 22.62 8.43
C TRP A 111 1.65 22.73 7.74
N MET A 112 1.05 23.90 7.81
CA MET A 112 -0.26 24.15 7.21
C MET A 112 -0.25 23.93 5.69
N PHE A 113 0.80 24.39 5.01
CA PHE A 113 0.94 24.21 3.57
C PHE A 113 1.58 22.87 3.17
N SER A 114 1.84 21.97 4.11
CA SER A 114 2.25 20.58 3.81
C SER A 114 1.01 19.70 3.66
N PRO A 115 0.83 19.01 2.52
CA PRO A 115 -0.26 18.04 2.36
C PRO A 115 -0.21 16.97 3.44
N VAL A 116 -1.38 16.68 4.02
CA VAL A 116 -1.53 15.80 5.19
C VAL A 116 -0.82 14.47 4.99
N GLY A 117 0.05 14.13 5.94
CA GLY A 117 0.71 12.81 6.00
C GLY A 117 1.67 12.48 4.87
N SER A 118 1.89 13.39 3.89
CA SER A 118 2.70 13.09 2.70
C SER A 118 3.99 13.89 2.60
N TYR A 119 3.97 15.11 3.11
CA TYR A 119 5.10 16.05 3.08
C TYR A 119 5.31 16.69 4.44
N ARG A 120 6.53 17.21 4.65
CA ARG A 120 6.91 17.94 5.86
C ARG A 120 7.75 19.18 5.49
N PRO A 121 7.73 20.24 6.31
CA PRO A 121 8.66 21.36 6.14
C PRO A 121 10.11 20.86 6.22
N MET A 122 10.95 21.25 5.29
CA MET A 122 12.36 20.86 5.27
C MET A 122 13.11 21.40 6.50
N SER A 123 12.68 22.56 7.02
CA SER A 123 13.21 23.18 8.24
C SER A 123 13.04 22.32 9.50
N LEU A 124 12.16 21.31 9.48
CA LEU A 124 12.01 20.34 10.58
C LEU A 124 13.26 19.48 10.78
N TYR A 125 13.97 19.18 9.70
CA TYR A 125 15.05 18.20 9.70
C TYR A 125 16.43 18.86 9.72
N ARG A 126 16.57 20.03 9.11
CA ARG A 126 17.86 20.72 8.97
C ARG A 126 17.68 22.23 8.93
N ARG A 127 18.71 22.95 9.33
CA ARG A 127 18.76 24.39 9.09
C ARG A 127 18.85 24.65 7.58
N VAL A 128 17.96 25.46 7.07
CA VAL A 128 17.84 25.78 5.65
C VAL A 128 17.85 27.29 5.47
N GLU A 129 18.62 27.78 4.51
CA GLU A 129 18.76 29.19 4.18
C GLU A 129 18.25 29.48 2.76
N GLY A 130 18.03 30.74 2.45
CA GLY A 130 17.58 31.17 1.13
C GLY A 130 16.17 30.66 0.76
N GLU A 131 15.94 30.43 -0.52
CA GLU A 131 14.62 30.02 -1.06
C GLU A 131 14.16 28.64 -0.56
N ASP A 132 15.08 27.78 -0.13
CA ASP A 132 14.74 26.45 0.39
C ASP A 132 14.13 26.46 1.79
N ARG A 133 14.23 27.60 2.52
CA ARG A 133 13.65 27.78 3.85
C ARG A 133 12.15 27.45 3.91
N TRP A 134 11.45 27.63 2.79
CA TRP A 134 10.02 27.42 2.65
C TRP A 134 9.67 26.17 1.84
N SER A 135 10.63 25.27 1.68
CA SER A 135 10.42 24.03 0.95
C SER A 135 9.81 22.96 1.84
N ILE A 136 8.94 22.14 1.23
CA ILE A 136 8.45 20.91 1.80
C ILE A 136 9.10 19.72 1.09
N VAL A 137 9.36 18.66 1.84
CA VAL A 137 10.01 17.43 1.38
C VAL A 137 9.13 16.22 1.62
N PRO A 138 9.23 15.17 0.79
CA PRO A 138 8.46 13.96 0.96
C PRO A 138 8.68 13.30 2.32
N LEU A 139 7.62 12.69 2.85
CA LEU A 139 7.69 11.88 4.07
C LEU A 139 8.14 10.45 3.75
N TYR A 140 7.70 9.92 2.59
CA TYR A 140 7.86 8.51 2.24
C TYR A 140 9.22 8.19 1.63
N PRO A 141 9.71 6.94 1.87
CA PRO A 141 10.94 6.43 1.25
C PRO A 141 10.87 6.42 -0.28
N ILE A 142 12.03 6.53 -0.90
CA ILE A 142 12.17 6.77 -2.34
C ILE A 142 11.90 5.56 -3.23
N GLY A 143 11.95 4.33 -2.70
CA GLY A 143 11.94 3.12 -3.54
C GLY A 143 10.68 2.94 -4.37
N LEU A 144 9.49 3.05 -3.76
CA LEU A 144 8.25 2.94 -4.52
C LEU A 144 8.07 4.12 -5.50
N PRO A 145 8.28 5.39 -5.12
CA PRO A 145 8.25 6.51 -6.07
C PRO A 145 9.17 6.35 -7.27
N LEU A 146 10.37 5.79 -7.10
CA LEU A 146 11.29 5.50 -8.21
C LEU A 146 10.73 4.44 -9.17
N LEU A 147 10.14 3.36 -8.63
CA LEU A 147 9.49 2.34 -9.45
C LEU A 147 8.30 2.92 -10.23
N LEU A 148 7.50 3.78 -9.58
CA LEU A 148 6.38 4.48 -10.20
C LEU A 148 6.87 5.46 -11.29
N ALA A 149 7.94 6.22 -11.02
CA ALA A 149 8.54 7.13 -12.00
C ALA A 149 9.08 6.37 -13.22
N GLY A 150 9.78 5.24 -13.00
CA GLY A 150 10.26 4.37 -14.07
C GLY A 150 9.12 3.80 -14.92
N ALA A 151 8.06 3.29 -14.27
CA ALA A 151 6.88 2.81 -14.98
C ALA A 151 6.20 3.95 -15.77
N GLY A 152 6.12 5.14 -15.19
CA GLY A 152 5.58 6.33 -15.85
C GLY A 152 6.40 6.77 -17.07
N ALA A 153 7.72 6.65 -17.03
CA ALA A 153 8.61 6.96 -18.16
C ALA A 153 8.42 5.98 -19.33
N ILE A 154 8.07 4.70 -19.05
CA ILE A 154 7.89 3.66 -20.07
C ILE A 154 6.48 3.71 -20.68
N GLY A 155 5.43 3.82 -19.87
CA GLY A 155 4.04 3.65 -20.29
C GLY A 155 3.10 4.76 -19.85
N GLY A 156 3.64 5.92 -19.49
CA GLY A 156 2.85 7.08 -19.07
C GLY A 156 2.20 6.92 -17.70
N PHE A 157 1.32 7.85 -17.37
CA PHE A 157 0.70 7.93 -16.04
C PHE A 157 0.00 6.62 -15.61
N GLN A 158 -0.68 5.96 -16.53
CA GLN A 158 -1.42 4.73 -16.23
C GLN A 158 -0.51 3.56 -15.85
N ALA A 159 0.69 3.49 -16.42
CA ALA A 159 1.64 2.44 -16.12
C ALA A 159 2.13 2.47 -14.66
N LYS A 160 2.07 3.62 -13.98
CA LYS A 160 2.36 3.72 -12.55
C LYS A 160 1.47 2.79 -11.72
N PHE A 161 0.19 2.67 -12.08
CA PHE A 161 -0.77 1.83 -11.37
C PHE A 161 -0.59 0.32 -11.64
N MET A 162 0.26 -0.07 -12.60
CA MET A 162 0.62 -1.48 -12.83
C MET A 162 1.72 -1.99 -11.88
N VAL A 163 2.46 -1.11 -11.22
CA VAL A 163 3.60 -1.50 -10.37
C VAL A 163 3.15 -2.40 -9.23
N VAL A 164 2.13 -2.01 -8.48
CA VAL A 164 1.62 -2.82 -7.35
C VAL A 164 1.02 -4.14 -7.82
N PRO A 165 0.13 -4.22 -8.85
CA PRO A 165 -0.34 -5.47 -9.41
C PRO A 165 0.76 -6.44 -9.83
N LEU A 166 1.79 -5.95 -10.55
CA LEU A 166 2.90 -6.80 -11.00
C LEU A 166 3.72 -7.35 -9.83
N LEU A 167 3.94 -6.54 -8.79
CA LEU A 167 4.66 -6.97 -7.58
C LEU A 167 3.80 -7.88 -6.69
N ALA A 168 2.46 -7.78 -6.73
CA ALA A 168 1.56 -8.76 -6.15
C ALA A 168 1.69 -10.12 -6.87
N GLY A 169 1.72 -10.12 -8.19
CA GLY A 169 2.01 -11.32 -8.98
C GLY A 169 3.38 -11.91 -8.65
N LEU A 170 4.41 -11.08 -8.53
CA LEU A 170 5.76 -11.50 -8.10
C LEU A 170 5.73 -12.18 -6.72
N LEU A 171 4.97 -11.64 -5.77
CA LEU A 171 4.80 -12.22 -4.44
C LEU A 171 4.24 -13.64 -4.52
N VAL A 172 3.18 -13.85 -5.32
CA VAL A 172 2.52 -15.15 -5.48
C VAL A 172 3.44 -16.17 -6.13
N ILE A 173 4.08 -15.82 -7.25
CA ILE A 173 4.96 -16.76 -7.96
C ILE A 173 6.25 -17.06 -7.19
N ALA A 174 6.79 -16.07 -6.47
CA ALA A 174 7.94 -16.28 -5.59
C ALA A 174 7.58 -17.21 -4.41
N THR A 175 6.40 -17.06 -3.82
CA THR A 175 5.89 -17.97 -2.77
C THR A 175 5.79 -19.39 -3.29
N TYR A 176 5.23 -19.59 -4.48
CA TYR A 176 5.24 -20.91 -5.14
C TYR A 176 6.68 -21.44 -5.27
N GLY A 177 7.58 -20.65 -5.81
CA GLY A 177 8.98 -21.04 -6.03
C GLY A 177 9.71 -21.41 -4.75
N ILE A 178 9.48 -20.67 -3.65
CA ILE A 178 10.03 -20.98 -2.33
C ILE A 178 9.54 -22.35 -1.86
N GLY A 179 8.23 -22.57 -1.84
CA GLY A 179 7.64 -23.81 -1.37
C GLY A 179 8.00 -25.02 -2.25
N ALA A 180 8.02 -24.83 -3.57
CA ALA A 180 8.42 -25.87 -4.53
C ALA A 180 9.89 -26.31 -4.34
N ARG A 181 10.76 -25.36 -3.98
CA ARG A 181 12.18 -25.63 -3.77
C ARG A 181 12.48 -26.17 -2.38
N LEU A 182 11.81 -25.67 -1.35
CA LEU A 182 12.07 -26.07 0.04
C LEU A 182 11.37 -27.38 0.41
N ALA A 183 10.17 -27.65 -0.13
CA ALA A 183 9.37 -28.81 0.24
C ALA A 183 8.91 -29.64 -0.97
N SER A 184 7.98 -29.12 -1.77
CA SER A 184 7.45 -29.76 -2.97
C SER A 184 6.61 -28.79 -3.81
N PRO A 185 6.39 -29.07 -5.11
CA PRO A 185 5.49 -28.27 -5.95
C PRO A 185 4.08 -28.12 -5.36
N THR A 186 3.56 -29.16 -4.69
CA THR A 186 2.26 -29.10 -3.99
C THR A 186 2.30 -28.14 -2.82
N ALA A 187 3.36 -28.17 -2.00
CA ALA A 187 3.54 -27.24 -0.89
C ALA A 187 3.63 -25.79 -1.38
N GLY A 188 4.36 -25.57 -2.47
CA GLY A 188 4.45 -24.26 -3.12
C GLY A 188 3.10 -23.76 -3.62
N LEU A 189 2.29 -24.62 -4.24
CA LEU A 189 0.97 -24.25 -4.74
C LEU A 189 -0.01 -23.91 -3.62
N ILE A 190 0.00 -24.68 -2.52
CA ILE A 190 -0.81 -24.39 -1.33
C ILE A 190 -0.41 -23.02 -0.74
N GLY A 191 0.90 -22.79 -0.55
CA GLY A 191 1.40 -21.51 -0.03
C GLY A 191 1.02 -20.33 -0.92
N ALA A 192 1.20 -20.48 -2.24
CA ALA A 192 0.84 -19.45 -3.22
C ALA A 192 -0.67 -19.16 -3.23
N TRP A 193 -1.52 -20.20 -3.14
CA TRP A 193 -2.97 -20.06 -3.04
C TRP A 193 -3.37 -19.28 -1.79
N LEU A 194 -2.85 -19.64 -0.62
CA LEU A 194 -3.17 -18.97 0.64
C LEU A 194 -2.62 -17.52 0.70
N VAL A 195 -1.48 -17.24 0.06
CA VAL A 195 -1.01 -15.86 -0.12
C VAL A 195 -1.95 -15.09 -1.04
N ALA A 196 -2.30 -15.66 -2.21
CA ALA A 196 -3.12 -15.00 -3.23
C ALA A 196 -4.54 -14.66 -2.74
N THR A 197 -5.09 -15.48 -1.86
CA THR A 197 -6.43 -15.31 -1.28
C THR A 197 -6.41 -14.53 0.05
N SER A 198 -5.22 -14.22 0.60
CA SER A 198 -5.08 -13.52 1.88
C SER A 198 -5.82 -12.18 1.88
N PRO A 199 -6.68 -11.91 2.89
CA PRO A 199 -7.39 -10.63 3.00
C PRO A 199 -6.47 -9.42 3.00
N VAL A 200 -5.29 -9.53 3.63
CA VAL A 200 -4.31 -8.45 3.69
C VAL A 200 -3.71 -8.17 2.31
N LEU A 201 -3.36 -9.22 1.54
CA LEU A 201 -2.89 -9.02 0.16
C LEU A 201 -4.00 -8.42 -0.70
N LEU A 202 -5.22 -9.00 -0.67
CA LEU A 202 -6.35 -8.55 -1.46
C LEU A 202 -6.73 -7.10 -1.17
N PHE A 203 -6.61 -6.65 0.10
CA PHE A 203 -6.85 -5.27 0.48
C PHE A 203 -5.70 -4.35 0.03
N MET A 204 -4.45 -4.73 0.31
CA MET A 204 -3.28 -3.87 0.09
C MET A 204 -2.79 -3.83 -1.37
N MET A 205 -3.24 -4.74 -2.23
CA MET A 205 -2.92 -4.67 -3.66
C MET A 205 -3.83 -3.71 -4.44
N MET A 206 -4.88 -3.17 -3.81
CA MET A 206 -5.81 -2.24 -4.45
C MET A 206 -5.27 -0.81 -4.49
N PRO A 207 -4.81 -0.19 -3.39
CA PRO A 207 -4.21 1.15 -3.42
C PRO A 207 -2.74 1.10 -3.82
N VAL A 208 -2.20 2.25 -4.20
CA VAL A 208 -0.75 2.41 -4.45
C VAL A 208 -0.04 2.53 -3.11
N MET A 209 0.39 1.38 -2.58
CA MET A 209 1.02 1.25 -1.26
C MET A 209 2.32 0.44 -1.32
N SER A 210 3.21 0.65 -0.36
CA SER A 210 4.53 0.00 -0.33
C SER A 210 4.53 -1.45 0.16
N ASP A 211 3.46 -1.90 0.79
CA ASP A 211 3.39 -3.18 1.52
C ASP A 211 3.51 -4.40 0.60
N VAL A 212 2.75 -4.41 -0.50
CA VAL A 212 2.79 -5.47 -1.50
C VAL A 212 4.09 -5.47 -2.28
N PRO A 213 4.56 -4.32 -2.79
CA PRO A 213 5.89 -4.22 -3.43
C PRO A 213 7.02 -4.79 -2.59
N VAL A 214 7.13 -4.37 -1.33
CA VAL A 214 8.21 -4.85 -0.47
C VAL A 214 8.12 -6.35 -0.20
N SER A 215 6.90 -6.88 -0.04
CA SER A 215 6.69 -8.31 0.20
C SER A 215 7.09 -9.16 -1.00
N GLY A 216 6.72 -8.72 -2.21
CA GLY A 216 7.14 -9.37 -3.46
C GLY A 216 8.64 -9.37 -3.65
N LEU A 217 9.30 -8.24 -3.37
CA LEU A 217 10.75 -8.09 -3.48
C LEU A 217 11.50 -8.97 -2.47
N VAL A 218 11.06 -9.02 -1.21
CA VAL A 218 11.64 -9.88 -0.17
C VAL A 218 11.49 -11.36 -0.55
N ALA A 219 10.30 -11.80 -0.96
CA ALA A 219 10.06 -13.19 -1.36
C ALA A 219 10.91 -13.59 -2.58
N ALA A 220 10.98 -12.74 -3.61
CA ALA A 220 11.77 -12.99 -4.80
C ALA A 220 13.28 -12.99 -4.49
N SER A 221 13.74 -12.07 -3.65
CA SER A 221 15.12 -12.03 -3.18
C SER A 221 15.51 -13.33 -2.46
N PHE A 222 14.67 -13.80 -1.53
CA PHE A 222 14.90 -15.07 -0.83
C PHE A 222 14.91 -16.25 -1.80
N LEU A 223 13.99 -16.30 -2.76
CA LEU A 223 13.95 -17.36 -3.77
C LEU A 223 15.25 -17.42 -4.60
N LEU A 224 15.81 -16.27 -4.95
CA LEU A 224 17.09 -16.20 -5.65
C LEU A 224 18.25 -16.63 -4.74
N MET A 225 18.28 -16.14 -3.50
CA MET A 225 19.32 -16.41 -2.50
C MET A 225 19.52 -17.92 -2.24
N ILE A 226 18.44 -18.69 -2.13
CA ILE A 226 18.51 -20.13 -1.90
C ILE A 226 18.99 -20.93 -3.13
N GLY A 227 19.21 -20.27 -4.27
CA GLY A 227 19.79 -20.86 -5.47
C GLY A 227 21.30 -20.60 -5.57
N PRO A 228 22.05 -21.50 -6.18
CA PRO A 228 23.49 -21.32 -6.38
C PRO A 228 23.78 -20.31 -7.50
N GLY A 229 24.95 -19.68 -7.43
CA GLY A 229 25.56 -18.91 -8.52
C GLY A 229 25.51 -17.40 -8.33
N LEU A 230 26.50 -16.72 -8.93
CA LEU A 230 26.75 -15.29 -8.75
C LEU A 230 25.58 -14.41 -9.21
N VAL A 231 24.97 -14.73 -10.34
CA VAL A 231 23.84 -13.95 -10.89
C VAL A 231 22.64 -13.98 -9.93
N ARG A 232 22.36 -15.13 -9.34
CA ARG A 232 21.28 -15.26 -8.35
C ARG A 232 21.60 -14.53 -7.06
N ALA A 233 22.83 -14.64 -6.59
CA ALA A 233 23.29 -13.93 -5.39
C ALA A 233 23.24 -12.41 -5.60
N GLY A 234 23.74 -11.91 -6.72
CA GLY A 234 23.63 -10.50 -7.08
C GLY A 234 22.19 -10.04 -7.23
N GLY A 235 21.34 -10.83 -7.92
CA GLY A 235 19.91 -10.56 -8.04
C GLY A 235 19.21 -10.51 -6.68
N ALA A 236 19.54 -11.42 -5.75
CA ALA A 236 19.02 -11.40 -4.39
C ALA A 236 19.44 -10.11 -3.66
N GLY A 237 20.71 -9.71 -3.76
CA GLY A 237 21.21 -8.46 -3.19
C GLY A 237 20.50 -7.23 -3.74
N ALA A 238 20.32 -7.15 -5.05
CA ALA A 238 19.61 -6.05 -5.70
C ALA A 238 18.14 -5.96 -5.25
N LEU A 239 17.42 -7.10 -5.21
CA LEU A 239 16.01 -7.12 -4.82
C LEU A 239 15.78 -6.79 -3.35
N ILE A 240 16.60 -7.31 -2.42
CA ILE A 240 16.46 -6.97 -1.00
C ILE A 240 16.80 -5.50 -0.75
N SER A 241 17.79 -4.96 -1.45
CA SER A 241 18.17 -3.56 -1.33
C SER A 241 17.11 -2.63 -1.93
N LEU A 242 16.45 -3.04 -3.02
CA LEU A 242 15.29 -2.35 -3.54
C LEU A 242 14.11 -2.41 -2.54
N ALA A 243 13.91 -3.56 -1.86
CA ALA A 243 12.92 -3.67 -0.78
C ALA A 243 13.23 -2.70 0.38
N VAL A 244 14.50 -2.52 0.73
CA VAL A 244 14.94 -1.52 1.73
C VAL A 244 14.70 -0.10 1.24
N LEU A 245 14.96 0.22 -0.03
CA LEU A 245 14.59 1.52 -0.60
C LEU A 245 13.09 1.80 -0.50
N VAL A 246 12.25 0.77 -0.67
CA VAL A 246 10.78 0.87 -0.52
C VAL A 246 10.39 1.03 0.96
N ARG A 247 11.07 0.30 1.86
CA ARG A 247 10.77 0.32 3.31
C ARG A 247 12.05 0.17 4.14
N PRO A 248 12.73 1.26 4.51
CA PRO A 248 14.03 1.23 5.19
C PRO A 248 14.03 0.51 6.55
N VAL A 249 12.91 0.44 7.24
CA VAL A 249 12.79 -0.29 8.51
C VAL A 249 13.14 -1.78 8.38
N LEU A 250 13.11 -2.33 7.17
CA LEU A 250 13.45 -3.74 6.89
C LEU A 250 14.96 -3.98 6.63
N VAL A 251 15.83 -3.00 6.85
CA VAL A 251 17.30 -3.18 6.79
C VAL A 251 17.79 -4.44 7.54
N PRO A 252 17.26 -4.82 8.74
CA PRO A 252 17.70 -6.04 9.41
C PRO A 252 17.54 -7.32 8.59
N LEU A 253 16.60 -7.35 7.63
CA LEU A 253 16.41 -8.52 6.76
C LEU A 253 17.62 -8.77 5.84
N VAL A 254 18.35 -7.71 5.47
CA VAL A 254 19.60 -7.82 4.69
C VAL A 254 20.62 -8.64 5.48
N GLY A 255 20.77 -8.35 6.79
CA GLY A 255 21.64 -9.09 7.70
C GLY A 255 21.21 -10.55 7.84
N VAL A 256 19.91 -10.81 8.04
CA VAL A 256 19.37 -12.18 8.13
C VAL A 256 19.65 -12.96 6.84
N MET A 257 19.45 -12.34 5.67
CA MET A 257 19.77 -12.99 4.39
C MET A 257 21.28 -13.17 4.19
N GLY A 258 22.10 -12.24 4.67
CA GLY A 258 23.55 -12.37 4.68
C GLY A 258 24.04 -13.58 5.49
N LEU A 259 23.34 -13.97 6.57
CA LEU A 259 23.66 -15.18 7.34
C LEU A 259 23.63 -16.45 6.49
N TRP A 260 22.84 -16.50 5.42
CA TRP A 260 22.87 -17.62 4.46
C TRP A 260 24.27 -17.90 3.91
N TYR A 261 24.97 -16.85 3.51
CA TYR A 261 26.33 -16.96 2.97
C TYR A 261 27.36 -17.23 4.07
N VAL A 262 27.18 -16.64 5.26
CA VAL A 262 28.04 -16.89 6.42
C VAL A 262 27.97 -18.35 6.84
N VAL A 263 26.78 -18.94 6.96
CA VAL A 263 26.62 -20.36 7.33
C VAL A 263 27.24 -21.29 6.27
N ARG A 264 27.15 -20.92 4.98
CA ARG A 264 27.77 -21.69 3.87
C ARG A 264 29.26 -21.52 3.82
N PHE A 265 29.81 -20.41 4.30
CA PHE A 265 31.25 -20.17 4.37
C PHE A 265 31.96 -21.11 5.34
N PHE A 266 31.31 -21.55 6.40
CA PHE A 266 31.87 -22.53 7.34
C PHE A 266 31.90 -23.96 6.78
N ASP A 267 31.17 -24.23 5.71
CA ASP A 267 31.26 -25.48 4.98
C ASP A 267 32.49 -25.46 4.05
N ARG A 268 33.51 -26.24 4.36
CA ARG A 268 34.80 -26.25 3.63
C ARG A 268 34.65 -26.48 2.13
N ALA A 269 33.71 -27.33 1.71
CA ALA A 269 33.43 -27.62 0.31
C ALA A 269 32.87 -26.44 -0.46
N ASN A 270 32.10 -25.57 0.22
CA ASN A 270 31.39 -24.47 -0.38
C ASN A 270 31.98 -23.08 -0.09
N ARG A 271 33.07 -23.00 0.67
CA ARG A 271 33.66 -21.76 1.20
C ARG A 271 33.93 -20.71 0.13
N ALA A 272 34.67 -21.10 -0.93
CA ALA A 272 35.06 -20.17 -2.01
C ALA A 272 33.84 -19.70 -2.83
N ALA A 273 32.85 -20.57 -3.04
CA ALA A 273 31.60 -20.22 -3.70
C ALA A 273 30.77 -19.27 -2.83
N ALA A 274 30.64 -19.56 -1.53
CA ALA A 274 29.90 -18.73 -0.58
C ALA A 274 30.48 -17.31 -0.47
N LEU A 275 31.83 -17.17 -0.46
CA LEU A 275 32.49 -15.87 -0.44
C LEU A 275 32.22 -15.06 -1.70
N ARG A 276 32.35 -15.68 -2.89
CA ARG A 276 32.04 -15.01 -4.16
C ARG A 276 30.59 -14.60 -4.28
N GLU A 277 29.66 -15.46 -3.85
CA GLU A 277 28.23 -15.18 -3.84
C GLU A 277 27.89 -14.08 -2.83
N ALA A 278 28.50 -14.08 -1.63
CA ALA A 278 28.34 -13.00 -0.63
C ALA A 278 28.83 -11.65 -1.18
N SER A 279 29.99 -11.65 -1.87
CA SER A 279 30.50 -10.43 -2.50
C SER A 279 29.57 -9.92 -3.61
N ALA A 280 29.00 -10.80 -4.43
CA ALA A 280 28.02 -10.42 -5.45
C ALA A 280 26.73 -9.88 -4.83
N PHE A 281 26.24 -10.50 -3.76
CA PHE A 281 25.07 -10.02 -2.99
C PHE A 281 25.31 -8.62 -2.43
N ALA A 282 26.43 -8.40 -1.75
CA ALA A 282 26.78 -7.11 -1.16
C ALA A 282 27.01 -6.02 -2.22
N ALA A 283 27.78 -6.34 -3.27
CA ALA A 283 28.08 -5.39 -4.35
C ALA A 283 26.82 -4.94 -5.09
N ALA A 284 25.87 -5.83 -5.35
CA ALA A 284 24.62 -5.48 -6.00
C ALA A 284 23.68 -4.67 -5.10
N GLY A 285 23.82 -4.78 -3.78
CA GLY A 285 23.04 -4.00 -2.82
C GLY A 285 23.58 -2.60 -2.54
N LEU A 286 24.87 -2.39 -2.71
CA LEU A 286 25.56 -1.15 -2.35
C LEU A 286 25.01 0.11 -3.04
N PRO A 287 24.69 0.11 -4.35
CA PRO A 287 24.15 1.30 -5.01
C PRO A 287 22.85 1.81 -4.37
N ALA A 288 21.97 0.91 -3.96
CA ALA A 288 20.71 1.28 -3.30
C ALA A 288 20.95 1.88 -1.91
N ALA A 289 21.90 1.34 -1.15
CA ALA A 289 22.27 1.88 0.17
C ALA A 289 22.86 3.30 0.03
N ILE A 290 23.74 3.51 -0.95
CA ILE A 290 24.32 4.83 -1.24
C ILE A 290 23.22 5.81 -1.66
N LEU A 291 22.32 5.41 -2.56
CA LEU A 291 21.21 6.24 -3.03
C LEU A 291 20.30 6.64 -1.88
N LEU A 292 19.95 5.70 -1.00
CA LEU A 292 19.11 5.99 0.18
C LEU A 292 19.79 7.01 1.10
N GLY A 293 21.05 6.75 1.47
CA GLY A 293 21.81 7.64 2.36
C GLY A 293 22.03 9.03 1.75
N ALA A 294 22.40 9.10 0.47
CA ALA A 294 22.60 10.37 -0.22
C ALA A 294 21.30 11.19 -0.30
N THR A 295 20.17 10.53 -0.61
CA THR A 295 18.87 11.18 -0.64
C THR A 295 18.43 11.65 0.75
N ASN A 296 18.60 10.82 1.78
CA ASN A 296 18.32 11.19 3.15
C ASN A 296 19.17 12.41 3.58
N ASN A 297 20.47 12.40 3.28
CA ASN A 297 21.34 13.53 3.59
C ASN A 297 20.90 14.81 2.86
N TYR A 298 20.53 14.69 1.58
CA TYR A 298 20.05 15.84 0.80
C TYR A 298 18.76 16.42 1.35
N LEU A 299 17.77 15.59 1.69
CA LEU A 299 16.45 16.03 2.14
C LEU A 299 16.40 16.34 3.63
N TYR A 300 17.04 15.50 4.46
CA TYR A 300 16.87 15.53 5.93
C TYR A 300 18.18 15.85 6.67
N GLY A 301 19.28 16.12 5.96
CA GLY A 301 20.55 16.54 6.56
C GLY A 301 21.37 15.44 7.24
N SER A 302 20.99 14.16 7.09
CA SER A 302 21.70 13.02 7.68
C SER A 302 21.49 11.76 6.82
N TRP A 303 22.49 10.90 6.75
CA TRP A 303 22.41 9.63 6.01
C TRP A 303 21.40 8.64 6.59
N THR A 304 21.12 8.75 7.88
CA THR A 304 20.26 7.82 8.64
C THR A 304 18.88 8.39 8.99
N THR A 305 18.70 9.71 8.90
CA THR A 305 17.40 10.33 9.14
C THR A 305 16.48 10.10 7.96
N THR A 306 15.25 9.68 8.23
CA THR A 306 14.21 9.50 7.22
C THR A 306 13.17 10.61 7.31
N GLY A 307 12.24 10.67 6.34
CA GLY A 307 11.10 11.61 6.43
C GLY A 307 10.21 11.41 7.67
N TYR A 308 10.25 10.22 8.28
CA TYR A 308 9.55 9.94 9.54
C TYR A 308 10.24 10.52 10.79
N GLY A 309 11.42 11.11 10.65
CA GLY A 309 12.23 11.61 11.76
C GLY A 309 13.15 10.54 12.36
N SER A 310 13.43 10.68 13.65
CA SER A 310 14.28 9.73 14.39
C SER A 310 13.52 8.42 14.67
N LEU A 311 14.25 7.31 14.66
CA LEU A 311 13.68 5.99 14.96
C LEU A 311 13.15 5.89 16.40
N GLU A 312 13.76 6.62 17.33
CA GLU A 312 13.41 6.60 18.76
C GLU A 312 11.97 6.99 19.03
N THR A 313 11.37 7.83 18.20
CA THR A 313 9.98 8.26 18.36
C THR A 313 8.95 7.23 17.88
N ARG A 314 9.40 6.23 17.10
CA ARG A 314 8.54 5.23 16.47
C ARG A 314 8.65 3.84 17.08
N PHE A 315 9.69 3.58 17.86
CA PHE A 315 9.95 2.28 18.46
C PHE A 315 10.01 2.38 19.99
N GLY A 316 9.34 1.48 20.68
CA GLY A 316 9.31 1.45 22.14
C GLY A 316 8.79 0.13 22.69
N TRP A 317 9.33 -0.29 23.85
CA TRP A 317 8.88 -1.49 24.54
C TRP A 317 7.44 -1.37 25.07
N SER A 318 6.96 -0.15 25.31
CA SER A 318 5.58 0.13 25.73
C SER A 318 4.52 -0.31 24.72
N TYR A 319 4.89 -0.43 23.45
CA TYR A 319 3.99 -0.82 22.36
C TYR A 319 3.76 -2.34 22.26
N VAL A 320 4.64 -3.15 22.85
CA VAL A 320 4.68 -4.61 22.64
C VAL A 320 3.36 -5.27 23.03
N ALA A 321 2.82 -4.99 24.22
CA ALA A 321 1.61 -5.68 24.70
C ALA A 321 0.40 -5.41 23.78
N ALA A 322 0.23 -4.18 23.33
CA ALA A 322 -0.86 -3.80 22.42
C ALA A 322 -0.66 -4.44 21.03
N ASN A 323 0.55 -4.35 20.47
CA ASN A 323 0.84 -4.90 19.14
C ASN A 323 0.77 -6.43 19.10
N VAL A 324 1.25 -7.13 20.14
CA VAL A 324 1.11 -8.60 20.23
C VAL A 324 -0.36 -8.97 20.19
N ARG A 325 -1.20 -8.35 21.04
CA ARG A 325 -2.64 -8.61 21.05
C ARG A 325 -3.28 -8.35 19.69
N ASN A 326 -2.99 -7.20 19.08
CA ASN A 326 -3.57 -6.77 17.84
C ASN A 326 -3.12 -7.66 16.66
N TYR A 327 -1.82 -7.81 16.44
CA TYR A 327 -1.32 -8.57 15.28
C TYR A 327 -1.61 -10.06 15.38
N VAL A 328 -1.48 -10.66 16.57
CA VAL A 328 -1.82 -12.09 16.76
C VAL A 328 -3.31 -12.33 16.57
N GLY A 329 -4.17 -11.46 17.14
CA GLY A 329 -5.61 -11.53 16.99
C GLY A 329 -6.04 -11.37 15.52
N TRP A 330 -5.64 -10.29 14.87
CA TRP A 330 -5.99 -10.03 13.47
C TRP A 330 -5.42 -11.08 12.51
N PHE A 331 -4.23 -11.61 12.78
CA PHE A 331 -3.65 -12.68 11.98
C PHE A 331 -4.48 -13.97 12.12
N ALA A 332 -4.89 -14.33 13.34
CA ALA A 332 -5.78 -15.46 13.58
C ALA A 332 -7.15 -15.29 12.89
N GLU A 333 -7.72 -14.09 12.92
CA GLU A 333 -8.99 -13.78 12.25
C GLU A 333 -8.90 -13.87 10.73
N THR A 334 -7.82 -13.38 10.15
CA THR A 334 -7.69 -13.28 8.68
C THR A 334 -7.05 -14.49 8.02
N GLN A 335 -6.14 -15.19 8.73
CA GLN A 335 -5.40 -16.34 8.22
C GLN A 335 -5.80 -17.66 8.88
N THR A 336 -6.70 -17.66 9.83
CA THR A 336 -7.04 -18.74 10.77
C THR A 336 -5.90 -19.11 11.73
N PRO A 337 -6.20 -19.61 12.94
CA PRO A 337 -5.16 -20.05 13.89
C PRO A 337 -4.23 -21.15 13.35
N ALA A 338 -4.70 -21.95 12.38
CA ALA A 338 -3.87 -22.98 11.76
C ALA A 338 -2.64 -22.43 11.03
N ALA A 339 -2.65 -21.17 10.63
CA ALA A 339 -1.49 -20.53 9.98
C ALA A 339 -0.25 -20.47 10.89
N PHE A 340 -0.43 -20.37 12.23
CA PHE A 340 0.70 -20.40 13.16
C PHE A 340 1.49 -21.72 13.12
N LEU A 341 0.85 -22.83 12.75
CA LEU A 341 1.56 -24.12 12.55
C LEU A 341 2.59 -23.99 11.42
N GLY A 342 2.30 -23.19 10.40
CA GLY A 342 3.26 -22.91 9.32
C GLY A 342 4.50 -22.16 9.80
N MET A 343 4.34 -21.22 10.74
CA MET A 343 5.46 -20.53 11.37
C MET A 343 6.35 -21.52 12.15
N LEU A 344 5.75 -22.39 12.96
CA LEU A 344 6.46 -23.41 13.72
C LEU A 344 7.17 -24.42 12.81
N ALA A 345 6.54 -24.80 11.69
CA ALA A 345 7.10 -25.77 10.74
C ALA A 345 8.47 -25.35 10.21
N LEU A 346 8.73 -24.04 10.06
CA LEU A 346 10.00 -23.51 9.56
C LEU A 346 11.20 -23.89 10.43
N PHE A 347 10.98 -24.13 11.72
CA PHE A 347 12.00 -24.50 12.69
C PHE A 347 12.10 -26.00 12.95
N ILE A 348 11.24 -26.82 12.33
CA ILE A 348 11.25 -28.28 12.51
C ILE A 348 12.08 -28.91 11.38
N PRO A 349 13.28 -29.44 11.68
CA PRO A 349 14.16 -30.04 10.68
C PRO A 349 13.70 -31.47 10.34
N SER A 350 12.53 -31.60 9.68
CA SER A 350 11.93 -32.89 9.35
C SER A 350 12.02 -33.17 7.86
N ARG A 351 12.62 -34.32 7.47
CA ARG A 351 12.62 -34.80 6.07
C ARG A 351 11.20 -35.11 5.55
N ARG A 352 10.23 -35.22 6.45
CA ARG A 352 8.81 -35.36 6.05
C ARG A 352 8.21 -34.04 5.57
N LEU A 353 8.67 -32.92 6.11
CA LEU A 353 8.22 -31.58 5.74
C LEU A 353 9.03 -31.00 4.59
N TRP A 354 10.35 -31.12 4.66
CA TRP A 354 11.27 -30.42 3.79
C TRP A 354 12.10 -31.40 2.93
N SER A 355 12.54 -30.98 1.77
CA SER A 355 13.42 -31.75 0.89
C SER A 355 14.83 -31.85 1.50
N GLU A 356 15.61 -32.84 1.10
CA GLU A 356 16.89 -33.19 1.72
C GLU A 356 17.99 -32.11 1.61
N GLY A 357 18.91 -32.12 2.58
CA GLY A 357 20.20 -31.43 2.52
C GLY A 357 20.19 -29.97 2.94
N ALA A 358 20.67 -29.05 2.09
CA ALA A 358 20.82 -27.63 2.35
C ALA A 358 19.52 -26.89 2.70
N THR A 359 18.38 -27.54 2.53
CA THR A 359 17.04 -27.03 2.72
C THR A 359 16.75 -26.67 4.18
N ASN A 360 17.23 -27.46 5.15
CA ASN A 360 17.01 -27.16 6.56
C ASN A 360 17.59 -25.79 6.98
N ARG A 361 18.76 -25.42 6.41
CA ARG A 361 19.36 -24.11 6.68
C ARG A 361 18.51 -22.99 6.08
N ALA A 362 17.98 -23.19 4.87
CA ALA A 362 17.13 -22.19 4.21
C ALA A 362 15.80 -21.99 4.93
N THR A 363 15.16 -23.07 5.46
CA THR A 363 13.92 -22.94 6.25
C THR A 363 14.16 -22.16 7.54
N TRP A 364 15.28 -22.37 8.21
CA TRP A 364 15.65 -21.61 9.40
C TRP A 364 15.88 -20.12 9.11
N ILE A 365 16.54 -19.79 7.97
CA ILE A 365 16.68 -18.38 7.54
C ILE A 365 15.31 -17.79 7.25
N GLY A 366 14.40 -18.54 6.56
CA GLY A 366 13.01 -18.12 6.36
C GLY A 366 12.25 -17.89 7.68
N GLY A 367 12.43 -18.79 8.66
CA GLY A 367 11.87 -18.65 10.00
C GLY A 367 12.43 -17.43 10.73
N LEU A 368 13.73 -17.17 10.61
CA LEU A 368 14.36 -15.99 11.22
C LEU A 368 13.87 -14.68 10.59
N LEU A 369 13.62 -14.66 9.27
CA LEU A 369 12.96 -13.51 8.61
C LEU A 369 11.59 -13.25 9.22
N VAL A 370 10.77 -14.30 9.44
CA VAL A 370 9.47 -14.17 10.11
C VAL A 370 9.64 -13.57 11.51
N VAL A 371 10.52 -14.13 12.33
CA VAL A 371 10.76 -13.65 13.71
C VAL A 371 11.19 -12.18 13.71
N VAL A 372 12.14 -11.80 12.85
CA VAL A 372 12.64 -10.42 12.79
C VAL A 372 11.55 -9.46 12.34
N ILE A 373 10.75 -9.81 11.32
CA ILE A 373 9.62 -8.96 10.88
C ILE A 373 8.63 -8.75 12.01
N TRP A 374 8.19 -9.81 12.67
CA TRP A 374 7.23 -9.72 13.76
C TRP A 374 7.80 -8.94 14.96
N ALA A 375 9.05 -9.19 15.34
CA ALA A 375 9.72 -8.48 16.43
C ALA A 375 9.84 -6.97 16.16
N LEU A 376 10.21 -6.58 14.93
CA LEU A 376 10.27 -5.17 14.52
C LEU A 376 8.93 -4.46 14.71
N TYR A 377 7.84 -5.09 14.31
CA TYR A 377 6.53 -4.46 14.39
C TYR A 377 5.84 -4.63 15.75
N PHE A 378 6.28 -5.54 16.60
CA PHE A 378 5.84 -5.58 17.99
C PHE A 378 6.32 -4.36 18.79
N VAL A 379 7.50 -3.85 18.50
CA VAL A 379 8.06 -2.66 19.16
C VAL A 379 7.74 -1.34 18.43
N TYR A 380 7.03 -1.41 17.30
CA TYR A 380 6.62 -0.23 16.52
C TYR A 380 5.40 0.46 17.12
N GLU A 381 5.20 1.76 16.84
CA GLU A 381 4.03 2.50 17.31
C GLU A 381 2.72 1.77 17.02
N VAL A 382 1.74 1.91 17.94
CA VAL A 382 0.48 1.16 17.88
C VAL A 382 -0.48 1.83 16.91
N TRP A 383 -1.01 1.02 16.00
CA TRP A 383 -2.09 1.38 15.11
C TRP A 383 -3.27 0.45 15.36
N ASP A 384 -4.46 0.99 15.54
CA ASP A 384 -5.64 0.22 15.96
C ASP A 384 -6.60 -0.05 14.81
N ALA A 385 -6.11 -0.74 13.78
CA ALA A 385 -6.94 -1.22 12.68
C ALA A 385 -6.33 -2.47 12.04
N TRP A 386 -7.17 -3.44 11.68
CA TRP A 386 -6.76 -4.75 11.18
C TRP A 386 -5.87 -4.69 9.92
N TRP A 387 -6.04 -3.71 9.07
CA TRP A 387 -5.23 -3.57 7.85
C TRP A 387 -3.77 -3.22 8.12
N TYR A 388 -3.40 -2.87 9.35
CA TYR A 388 -2.00 -2.71 9.75
C TYR A 388 -1.24 -4.04 9.84
N LEU A 389 -1.93 -5.20 9.72
CA LEU A 389 -1.29 -6.49 9.37
C LEU A 389 -0.45 -6.40 8.09
N ARG A 390 -0.67 -5.39 7.26
CA ARG A 390 0.17 -5.08 6.09
C ARG A 390 1.66 -5.03 6.40
N PHE A 391 2.02 -4.62 7.61
CA PHE A 391 3.40 -4.57 8.05
C PHE A 391 4.04 -5.95 8.17
N LEU A 392 3.25 -6.97 8.46
CA LEU A 392 3.69 -8.36 8.57
C LEU A 392 3.62 -9.13 7.24
N LEU A 393 3.06 -8.53 6.17
CA LEU A 393 2.87 -9.17 4.87
C LEU A 393 4.16 -9.78 4.27
N PRO A 394 5.37 -9.19 4.45
CA PRO A 394 6.61 -9.81 3.98
C PRO A 394 6.94 -11.17 4.64
N SER A 395 6.31 -11.50 5.78
CA SER A 395 6.47 -12.80 6.45
C SER A 395 5.55 -13.90 5.90
N TYR A 396 4.44 -13.52 5.25
CA TYR A 396 3.39 -14.45 4.81
C TYR A 396 3.87 -15.54 3.86
N PRO A 397 4.75 -15.28 2.86
CA PRO A 397 5.28 -16.32 2.00
C PRO A 397 5.88 -17.48 2.76
N PHE A 398 6.65 -17.19 3.80
CA PHE A 398 7.36 -18.20 4.60
C PHE A 398 6.39 -18.99 5.46
N ILE A 399 5.47 -18.31 6.17
CA ILE A 399 4.47 -18.91 7.03
C ILE A 399 3.55 -19.84 6.22
N LEU A 400 3.05 -19.36 5.09
CA LEU A 400 2.07 -20.09 4.29
C LEU A 400 2.72 -21.20 3.45
N VAL A 401 4.01 -21.09 3.12
CA VAL A 401 4.79 -22.22 2.62
C VAL A 401 4.96 -23.29 3.70
N GLY A 402 5.16 -22.92 4.96
CA GLY A 402 5.17 -23.87 6.08
C GLY A 402 3.85 -24.64 6.21
N VAL A 403 2.69 -23.95 6.09
CA VAL A 403 1.38 -24.60 6.03
C VAL A 403 1.31 -25.57 4.83
N GLY A 404 1.77 -25.14 3.66
CA GLY A 404 1.83 -25.96 2.46
C GLY A 404 2.70 -27.21 2.64
N ALA A 405 3.84 -27.09 3.33
CA ALA A 405 4.72 -28.21 3.64
C ALA A 405 4.04 -29.25 4.56
N ILE A 406 3.31 -28.79 5.59
CA ILE A 406 2.50 -29.67 6.46
C ILE A 406 1.44 -30.38 5.61
N GLY A 407 0.64 -29.63 4.83
CA GLY A 407 -0.40 -30.22 3.98
C GLY A 407 0.16 -31.25 3.00
N ALA A 408 1.25 -30.95 2.31
CA ALA A 408 1.90 -31.88 1.39
C ALA A 408 2.42 -33.14 2.09
N ALA A 409 2.97 -33.00 3.31
CA ALA A 409 3.42 -34.13 4.12
C ALA A 409 2.27 -35.03 4.57
N MET A 410 1.09 -34.44 4.89
CA MET A 410 -0.09 -35.19 5.30
C MET A 410 -0.63 -36.12 4.22
N ILE A 411 -0.48 -35.77 2.94
CA ILE A 411 -0.99 -36.58 1.81
C ILE A 411 0.08 -37.45 1.17
N ARG A 412 1.34 -37.38 1.60
CA ARG A 412 2.43 -38.18 1.05
C ARG A 412 2.18 -39.69 1.30
N GLY A 413 2.13 -40.47 0.22
CA GLY A 413 1.84 -41.90 0.26
C GLY A 413 0.37 -42.26 0.51
N ARG A 414 -0.53 -41.27 0.63
CA ARG A 414 -1.95 -41.49 0.85
C ARG A 414 -2.75 -41.52 -0.46
N GLY A 415 -3.90 -42.22 -0.41
CA GLY A 415 -4.80 -42.41 -1.55
C GLY A 415 -5.50 -41.13 -2.03
N ARG A 416 -6.34 -41.28 -3.06
CA ARG A 416 -7.07 -40.17 -3.71
C ARG A 416 -7.97 -39.40 -2.75
N VAL A 417 -8.63 -40.12 -1.81
CA VAL A 417 -9.53 -39.50 -0.81
C VAL A 417 -8.80 -38.49 0.06
N ALA A 418 -7.63 -38.83 0.59
CA ALA A 418 -6.85 -37.89 1.43
C ALA A 418 -6.39 -36.66 0.64
N ARG A 419 -6.03 -36.84 -0.64
CA ARG A 419 -5.66 -35.72 -1.53
C ARG A 419 -6.86 -34.80 -1.82
N ALA A 420 -8.02 -35.41 -2.10
CA ALA A 420 -9.25 -34.66 -2.32
C ALA A 420 -9.67 -33.89 -1.06
N ALA A 421 -9.62 -34.53 0.12
CA ALA A 421 -9.94 -33.89 1.39
C ALA A 421 -9.04 -32.68 1.68
N LEU A 422 -7.72 -32.82 1.49
CA LEU A 422 -6.80 -31.68 1.62
C LEU A 422 -7.11 -30.59 0.59
N GLY A 423 -7.34 -30.93 -0.67
CA GLY A 423 -7.70 -29.98 -1.71
C GLY A 423 -8.94 -29.18 -1.35
N THR A 424 -10.00 -29.88 -0.88
CA THR A 424 -11.23 -29.23 -0.40
C THR A 424 -10.97 -28.30 0.78
N ALA A 425 -10.18 -28.75 1.78
CA ALA A 425 -9.85 -27.93 2.94
C ALA A 425 -9.06 -26.65 2.55
N VAL A 426 -8.08 -26.76 1.64
CA VAL A 426 -7.29 -25.64 1.15
C VAL A 426 -8.16 -24.68 0.33
N ILE A 427 -9.05 -25.18 -0.52
CA ILE A 427 -9.99 -24.37 -1.28
C ILE A 427 -10.95 -23.65 -0.31
N ALA A 428 -11.52 -24.36 0.65
CA ALA A 428 -12.41 -23.78 1.66
C ALA A 428 -11.72 -22.68 2.46
N TRP A 429 -10.45 -22.87 2.82
CA TRP A 429 -9.66 -21.82 3.49
C TRP A 429 -9.51 -20.58 2.60
N GLY A 430 -9.15 -20.73 1.34
CA GLY A 430 -9.06 -19.60 0.42
C GLY A 430 -10.40 -18.90 0.18
N VAL A 431 -11.52 -19.65 0.12
CA VAL A 431 -12.87 -19.08 0.03
C VAL A 431 -13.20 -18.25 1.28
N PHE A 432 -12.89 -18.76 2.46
CA PHE A 432 -13.02 -18.00 3.72
C PHE A 432 -12.22 -16.69 3.68
N GLN A 433 -10.97 -16.74 3.22
CA GLN A 433 -10.12 -15.55 3.09
C GLN A 433 -10.69 -14.53 2.10
N ILE A 434 -11.16 -14.98 0.93
CA ILE A 434 -11.81 -14.09 -0.05
C ILE A 434 -13.08 -13.48 0.53
N TRP A 435 -13.89 -14.29 1.21
CA TRP A 435 -15.09 -13.79 1.90
C TRP A 435 -14.74 -12.72 2.93
N THR A 436 -13.73 -12.96 3.77
CA THR A 436 -13.23 -11.97 4.74
C THR A 436 -12.77 -10.68 4.05
N ALA A 437 -12.06 -10.77 2.91
CA ALA A 437 -11.66 -9.59 2.14
C ALA A 437 -12.87 -8.82 1.57
N MET A 438 -13.92 -9.52 1.15
CA MET A 438 -15.17 -8.91 0.66
C MET A 438 -15.93 -8.22 1.79
N ASP A 439 -16.07 -8.88 2.94
CA ASP A 439 -16.68 -8.33 4.15
C ASP A 439 -15.97 -7.05 4.61
N ARG A 440 -14.64 -7.05 4.53
CA ARG A 440 -13.77 -5.89 4.81
C ARG A 440 -13.70 -4.87 3.64
N ARG A 441 -14.58 -4.97 2.63
CA ARG A 441 -14.74 -4.04 1.50
C ARG A 441 -13.49 -3.85 0.63
N ALA A 442 -12.56 -4.81 0.59
CA ALA A 442 -11.31 -4.72 -0.17
C ALA A 442 -11.53 -4.35 -1.65
N PHE A 443 -12.58 -4.89 -2.28
CA PHE A 443 -12.87 -4.65 -3.70
C PHE A 443 -13.68 -3.37 -3.98
N GLN A 444 -13.97 -2.57 -2.94
CA GLN A 444 -14.73 -1.33 -3.05
C GLN A 444 -13.86 -0.07 -2.84
N ILE A 445 -12.62 -0.24 -2.39
CA ILE A 445 -11.67 0.87 -2.11
C ILE A 445 -11.57 1.82 -3.30
N TRP A 446 -11.55 1.30 -4.53
CA TRP A 446 -11.48 2.11 -5.74
C TRP A 446 -12.61 3.14 -5.85
N ARG A 447 -13.81 2.83 -5.34
CA ARG A 447 -14.97 3.73 -5.37
C ARG A 447 -14.78 4.86 -4.38
N ASP A 448 -14.39 4.52 -3.15
CA ASP A 448 -14.18 5.50 -2.08
C ASP A 448 -13.01 6.44 -2.45
N ASP A 449 -11.95 5.91 -3.04
CA ASP A 449 -10.78 6.69 -3.44
C ASP A 449 -11.05 7.58 -4.66
N ARG A 450 -11.87 7.14 -5.62
CA ARG A 450 -12.15 7.92 -6.82
C ARG A 450 -12.95 9.19 -6.55
N ARG A 451 -13.69 9.28 -5.48
CA ARG A 451 -14.36 10.52 -5.07
C ARG A 451 -13.39 11.70 -4.97
N ALA A 452 -12.16 11.44 -4.53
CA ALA A 452 -11.13 12.47 -4.42
C ALA A 452 -10.78 13.12 -5.78
N VAL A 453 -10.87 12.37 -6.87
CA VAL A 453 -10.72 12.89 -8.23
C VAL A 453 -11.85 13.87 -8.55
N THR A 454 -13.10 13.44 -8.33
CA THR A 454 -14.28 14.26 -8.60
C THR A 454 -14.32 15.50 -7.72
N VAL A 455 -13.98 15.38 -6.43
CA VAL A 455 -13.89 16.51 -5.50
C VAL A 455 -12.80 17.51 -5.94
N GLY A 456 -11.64 17.02 -6.39
CA GLY A 456 -10.59 17.88 -6.94
C GLY A 456 -11.05 18.61 -8.22
N GLN A 457 -11.77 17.92 -9.11
CA GLN A 457 -12.34 18.52 -10.34
C GLN A 457 -13.44 19.54 -9.99
N MET A 458 -14.32 19.24 -9.05
CA MET A 458 -15.32 20.16 -8.52
C MET A 458 -14.66 21.44 -7.99
N THR A 459 -13.64 21.28 -7.16
CA THR A 459 -12.89 22.42 -6.62
C THR A 459 -12.25 23.25 -7.71
N ARG A 460 -11.70 22.59 -8.76
CA ARG A 460 -11.12 23.28 -9.93
C ARG A 460 -12.15 24.08 -10.72
N ALA A 461 -13.36 23.57 -10.84
CA ALA A 461 -14.43 24.22 -11.61
C ALA A 461 -14.95 25.47 -10.91
N ILE A 462 -14.92 25.51 -9.57
CA ILE A 462 -15.54 26.57 -8.78
C ILE A 462 -14.52 27.58 -8.28
N ALA A 463 -13.43 27.10 -7.68
CA ALA A 463 -12.40 27.95 -7.12
C ALA A 463 -11.46 28.48 -8.21
N GLY A 464 -11.21 29.78 -8.24
CA GLY A 464 -10.25 30.42 -9.12
C GLY A 464 -8.80 29.94 -8.90
N ARG A 465 -7.88 30.37 -9.77
CA ARG A 465 -6.45 30.03 -9.60
C ARG A 465 -5.85 30.68 -8.36
N ASP A 466 -6.33 31.86 -8.01
CA ASP A 466 -5.89 32.66 -6.87
C ASP A 466 -6.75 32.32 -5.63
N SER A 467 -6.89 31.03 -5.33
CA SER A 467 -7.66 30.55 -4.18
C SER A 467 -6.79 29.69 -3.27
N LEU A 468 -7.08 29.77 -1.98
CA LEU A 468 -6.56 28.87 -0.96
C LEU A 468 -7.70 28.00 -0.43
N ILE A 469 -7.55 26.68 -0.53
CA ILE A 469 -8.54 25.72 -0.06
C ILE A 469 -8.08 25.16 1.28
N PHE A 470 -8.74 25.53 2.36
CA PHE A 470 -8.57 24.88 3.65
C PHE A 470 -9.26 23.52 3.60
N ALA A 471 -8.53 22.45 3.87
CA ALA A 471 -9.06 21.10 3.86
C ALA A 471 -8.34 20.22 4.88
N GLY A 472 -8.94 19.07 5.23
CA GLY A 472 -8.31 17.98 5.96
C GLY A 472 -7.81 16.91 4.99
N GLU A 473 -8.56 15.84 4.82
CA GLU A 473 -8.24 14.69 3.99
C GLU A 473 -7.91 15.04 2.52
N HIS A 474 -8.55 16.08 1.98
CA HIS A 474 -8.44 16.45 0.58
C HIS A 474 -7.25 17.37 0.23
N THR A 475 -6.36 17.67 1.18
CA THR A 475 -5.21 18.57 0.91
C THR A 475 -4.32 18.10 -0.24
N GLY A 476 -4.09 16.80 -0.39
CA GLY A 476 -3.30 16.22 -1.47
C GLY A 476 -4.07 16.16 -2.79
N SER A 477 -5.29 15.61 -2.76
CA SER A 477 -6.11 15.39 -3.97
C SER A 477 -6.53 16.69 -4.66
N VAL A 478 -6.87 17.73 -3.89
CA VAL A 478 -7.19 19.05 -4.44
C VAL A 478 -5.98 19.70 -5.10
N ARG A 479 -4.77 19.55 -4.54
CA ARG A 479 -3.55 20.00 -5.23
C ARG A 479 -3.35 19.25 -6.53
N TYR A 480 -3.52 17.94 -6.52
CA TYR A 480 -3.23 17.08 -7.65
C TYR A 480 -4.24 17.24 -8.80
N TYR A 481 -5.53 17.14 -8.50
CA TYR A 481 -6.59 17.17 -9.50
C TYR A 481 -7.19 18.57 -9.68
N GLY A 482 -7.27 19.33 -8.59
CA GLY A 482 -7.80 20.70 -8.60
C GLY A 482 -6.80 21.73 -9.09
N GLY A 483 -5.50 21.48 -8.92
CA GLY A 483 -4.45 22.44 -9.20
C GLY A 483 -4.61 23.71 -8.36
N ARG A 484 -5.11 23.58 -7.14
CA ARG A 484 -5.31 24.67 -6.19
C ARG A 484 -4.39 24.55 -4.99
N MET A 485 -3.98 25.68 -4.45
CA MET A 485 -3.24 25.69 -3.20
C MET A 485 -4.12 25.19 -2.07
N THR A 486 -3.58 24.33 -1.20
CA THR A 486 -4.31 23.85 -0.03
C THR A 486 -3.60 24.19 1.25
N GLY A 487 -4.37 24.49 2.28
CA GLY A 487 -3.92 24.62 3.65
C GLY A 487 -4.59 23.58 4.54
N TYR A 488 -3.80 22.87 5.34
CA TYR A 488 -4.37 21.95 6.33
C TYR A 488 -4.89 22.75 7.52
N TYR A 489 -6.22 22.85 7.64
CA TYR A 489 -6.87 23.70 8.64
C TYR A 489 -6.47 23.35 10.08
N PHE A 490 -6.05 22.13 10.33
CA PHE A 490 -5.64 21.66 11.65
C PHE A 490 -4.47 22.47 12.25
N PHE A 491 -3.56 22.97 11.42
CA PHE A 491 -2.44 23.82 11.85
C PHE A 491 -2.79 25.31 11.90
N LEU A 492 -3.99 25.71 11.49
CA LEU A 492 -4.46 27.08 11.70
C LEU A 492 -4.99 27.20 13.14
N LYS A 493 -4.33 28.04 13.95
CA LYS A 493 -4.74 28.30 15.33
C LYS A 493 -6.03 29.12 15.35
N ASN A 494 -6.93 28.87 16.31
CA ASN A 494 -8.22 29.54 16.42
C ASN A 494 -8.08 31.07 16.32
N ALA A 495 -7.17 31.69 17.08
CA ALA A 495 -6.94 33.13 17.08
C ALA A 495 -6.51 33.76 15.73
N TRP A 496 -6.15 32.91 14.75
CA TRP A 496 -5.71 33.33 13.42
C TRP A 496 -6.71 33.06 12.31
N VAL A 497 -7.86 32.45 12.60
CA VAL A 497 -8.84 32.08 11.56
C VAL A 497 -9.36 33.32 10.84
N ASP A 498 -10.04 34.21 11.55
CA ASP A 498 -10.61 35.43 10.95
C ASP A 498 -9.53 36.36 10.43
N ARG A 499 -8.46 36.58 11.23
CA ARG A 499 -7.31 37.41 10.81
C ARG A 499 -6.62 36.87 9.55
N GLY A 500 -6.52 35.56 9.44
CA GLY A 500 -5.92 34.91 8.28
C GLY A 500 -6.79 35.07 7.03
N ILE A 501 -8.11 34.94 7.16
CA ILE A 501 -9.06 35.18 6.07
C ILE A 501 -9.02 36.62 5.63
N ASP A 502 -9.02 37.57 6.56
CA ASP A 502 -8.88 39.01 6.27
C ASP A 502 -7.57 39.32 5.55
N TRP A 503 -6.47 38.67 5.95
CA TRP A 503 -5.19 38.85 5.30
C TRP A 503 -5.23 38.30 3.87
N LEU A 504 -5.78 37.07 3.65
CA LEU A 504 -5.94 36.48 2.33
C LEU A 504 -6.76 37.37 1.41
N ASN A 505 -7.89 37.90 1.89
CA ASN A 505 -8.75 38.80 1.13
C ASN A 505 -8.01 40.06 0.68
N ARG A 506 -7.15 40.64 1.56
CA ARG A 506 -6.29 41.81 1.21
C ARG A 506 -5.20 41.51 0.18
N GLN A 507 -4.85 40.21 0.02
CA GLN A 507 -3.89 39.76 -0.98
C GLN A 507 -4.59 39.25 -2.27
N ASP A 508 -5.89 39.49 -2.42
CA ASP A 508 -6.70 38.96 -3.53
C ASP A 508 -6.67 37.41 -3.63
N ILE A 509 -6.46 36.73 -2.51
CA ILE A 509 -6.49 35.26 -2.41
C ILE A 509 -7.84 34.85 -1.84
N HIS A 510 -8.66 34.14 -2.62
CA HIS A 510 -10.01 33.73 -2.24
C HIS A 510 -9.97 32.48 -1.35
N PRO A 511 -10.38 32.58 -0.05
CA PRO A 511 -10.39 31.44 0.85
C PRO A 511 -11.65 30.58 0.72
N TYR A 512 -11.47 29.27 0.60
CA TYR A 512 -12.53 28.27 0.68
C TYR A 512 -12.26 27.26 1.77
N LEU A 513 -13.30 26.60 2.28
CA LEU A 513 -13.21 25.49 3.22
C LEU A 513 -13.89 24.27 2.62
N LEU A 514 -13.12 23.20 2.46
CA LEU A 514 -13.57 21.92 1.91
C LEU A 514 -13.57 20.87 3.01
N LEU A 515 -14.74 20.34 3.35
CA LEU A 515 -14.93 19.42 4.47
C LEU A 515 -15.71 18.18 4.07
N GLU A 516 -15.27 17.03 4.55
CA GLU A 516 -16.08 15.83 4.66
C GLU A 516 -17.20 16.06 5.69
N GLU A 517 -18.31 15.35 5.55
CA GLU A 517 -19.45 15.48 6.47
C GLU A 517 -19.05 15.23 7.94
N TRP A 518 -18.17 14.28 8.20
CA TRP A 518 -17.70 13.97 9.54
C TRP A 518 -16.76 15.04 10.14
N GLU A 519 -16.09 15.85 9.31
CA GLU A 519 -15.22 16.95 9.76
C GLU A 519 -16.00 18.18 10.24
N LEU A 520 -17.27 18.33 9.85
CA LEU A 520 -18.08 19.53 10.17
C LEU A 520 -18.17 19.82 11.67
N ALA A 521 -18.45 18.78 12.47
CA ALA A 521 -18.58 18.95 13.92
C ALA A 521 -17.25 19.30 14.58
N GLU A 522 -16.14 18.72 14.11
CA GLU A 522 -14.81 19.01 14.62
C GLU A 522 -14.39 20.45 14.31
N VAL A 523 -14.61 20.90 13.07
CA VAL A 523 -14.24 22.25 12.63
C VAL A 523 -15.07 23.31 13.38
N ARG A 524 -16.38 23.07 13.58
CA ARG A 524 -17.24 23.96 14.39
C ARG A 524 -16.71 24.12 15.81
N LYS A 525 -16.36 23.01 16.45
CA LYS A 525 -15.79 23.01 17.81
C LYS A 525 -14.41 23.67 17.86
N ARG A 526 -13.56 23.37 16.87
CA ARG A 526 -12.18 23.87 16.82
C ARG A 526 -12.08 25.38 16.66
N PHE A 527 -12.96 25.94 15.85
CA PHE A 527 -12.98 27.36 15.51
C PHE A 527 -14.17 28.11 16.12
N GLU A 528 -14.67 27.60 17.23
CA GLU A 528 -15.75 28.24 17.98
C GLU A 528 -15.42 29.71 18.30
N GLY A 529 -16.38 30.60 18.09
CA GLY A 529 -16.23 32.04 18.33
C GLY A 529 -15.61 32.82 17.17
N GLN A 530 -15.23 32.19 16.07
CA GLN A 530 -14.71 32.89 14.87
C GLN A 530 -15.84 33.15 13.86
N GLU A 531 -15.80 34.33 13.22
CA GLU A 531 -16.81 34.73 12.21
C GLU A 531 -16.81 33.79 11.00
N ALA A 532 -15.64 33.29 10.59
CA ALA A 532 -15.52 32.36 9.48
C ALA A 532 -16.34 31.08 9.67
N VAL A 533 -16.58 30.63 10.92
CA VAL A 533 -17.39 29.43 11.19
C VAL A 533 -18.86 29.65 10.85
N LYS A 534 -19.35 30.89 10.86
CA LYS A 534 -20.69 31.21 10.40
C LYS A 534 -20.92 30.85 8.93
N ALA A 535 -19.86 30.73 8.13
CA ALA A 535 -19.96 30.23 6.77
C ALA A 535 -20.52 28.79 6.69
N LEU A 536 -20.33 27.98 7.74
CA LEU A 536 -20.88 26.63 7.83
C LEU A 536 -22.40 26.59 8.08
N ASP A 537 -23.01 27.70 8.45
CA ASP A 537 -24.45 27.87 8.64
C ASP A 537 -25.14 28.31 7.34
N ARG A 538 -24.36 28.69 6.34
CA ARG A 538 -24.82 29.07 5.00
C ARG A 538 -24.83 27.86 4.06
N ALA A 539 -25.57 27.99 2.96
CA ALA A 539 -25.49 27.00 1.89
C ALA A 539 -24.07 26.92 1.32
N PRO A 540 -23.48 25.74 1.24
CA PRO A 540 -22.18 25.56 0.57
C PRO A 540 -22.28 25.97 -0.92
N VAL A 541 -21.18 26.36 -1.52
CA VAL A 541 -21.16 26.67 -2.99
C VAL A 541 -21.20 25.41 -3.83
N ALA A 542 -20.76 24.29 -3.29
CA ALA A 542 -20.89 22.98 -3.93
C ALA A 542 -20.99 21.85 -2.92
N ILE A 543 -21.64 20.79 -3.35
CA ILE A 543 -21.78 19.53 -2.60
C ILE A 543 -21.45 18.39 -3.53
N PHE A 544 -20.51 17.52 -3.11
CA PHE A 544 -20.32 16.20 -3.71
C PHE A 544 -21.11 15.16 -2.88
N ARG A 545 -21.77 14.23 -3.58
CA ARG A 545 -22.47 13.09 -2.96
C ARG A 545 -22.15 11.81 -3.68
N ASP A 546 -22.16 10.70 -2.93
CA ASP A 546 -22.00 9.31 -3.37
C ASP A 546 -20.64 8.99 -4.04
N PRO A 547 -19.72 8.36 -3.33
CA PRO A 547 -19.81 7.89 -1.93
C PRO A 547 -19.43 8.98 -0.93
N GLY A 548 -20.21 9.10 0.16
CA GLY A 548 -20.03 10.11 1.18
C GLY A 548 -20.48 11.51 0.73
N THR A 549 -20.38 12.47 1.63
CA THR A 549 -20.74 13.88 1.33
C THR A 549 -19.55 14.78 1.62
N VAL A 550 -19.20 15.64 0.65
CA VAL A 550 -18.14 16.65 0.79
C VAL A 550 -18.73 18.01 0.46
N TYR A 551 -18.47 18.99 1.29
CA TYR A 551 -18.98 20.34 1.17
C TYR A 551 -17.84 21.32 0.85
N LEU A 552 -18.08 22.24 -0.08
CA LEU A 552 -17.21 23.39 -0.34
C LEU A 552 -17.92 24.66 0.11
N PHE A 553 -17.36 25.32 1.11
CA PHE A 553 -17.86 26.61 1.63
C PHE A 553 -16.99 27.76 1.15
N ASP A 554 -17.61 28.86 0.81
CA ASP A 554 -16.93 30.12 0.50
C ASP A 554 -16.79 30.94 1.80
N LEU A 555 -15.57 31.22 2.21
CA LEU A 555 -15.29 31.96 3.44
C LEU A 555 -15.29 33.49 3.24
N GLN A 556 -15.27 33.97 1.99
CA GLN A 556 -15.29 35.40 1.67
C GLN A 556 -16.73 35.95 1.59
N ARG A 557 -17.71 35.07 1.42
CA ARG A 557 -19.10 35.45 1.19
C ARG A 557 -19.68 36.15 2.41
N GLY A 558 -19.92 37.47 2.30
CA GLY A 558 -20.52 38.29 3.34
C GLY A 558 -22.00 37.99 3.62
N ASP A 559 -22.51 38.52 4.74
CA ASP A 559 -23.94 38.47 5.05
C ASP A 559 -24.71 39.31 4.01
N GLY A 560 -25.82 38.77 3.49
CA GLY A 560 -26.67 39.47 2.52
C GLY A 560 -26.43 39.09 1.03
N VAL A 561 -25.47 38.25 0.72
CA VAL A 561 -25.37 37.68 -0.65
C VAL A 561 -26.47 36.63 -0.81
N PRO A 562 -27.34 36.72 -1.84
CA PRO A 562 -28.38 35.72 -2.07
C PRO A 562 -27.83 34.31 -2.10
N ALA A 563 -28.52 33.39 -1.42
CA ALA A 563 -28.15 31.98 -1.47
C ALA A 563 -28.31 31.46 -2.90
N VAL A 564 -27.21 31.22 -3.56
CA VAL A 564 -27.23 30.46 -4.85
C VAL A 564 -27.34 28.99 -4.49
N PRO A 565 -28.25 28.24 -5.13
CA PRO A 565 -28.31 26.79 -4.92
C PRO A 565 -26.95 26.14 -5.11
N PRO A 566 -26.54 25.23 -4.21
CA PRO A 566 -25.24 24.59 -4.32
C PRO A 566 -25.12 23.79 -5.63
N MET A 567 -23.96 23.85 -6.26
CA MET A 567 -23.67 22.99 -7.40
C MET A 567 -23.54 21.54 -6.91
N LEU A 568 -24.40 20.66 -7.38
CA LEU A 568 -24.41 19.25 -7.00
C LEU A 568 -23.50 18.45 -7.95
N TRP A 569 -22.60 17.69 -7.33
CA TRP A 569 -21.73 16.74 -8.00
C TRP A 569 -22.03 15.35 -7.42
N THR A 570 -22.21 14.35 -8.29
CA THR A 570 -22.58 13.01 -7.86
C THR A 570 -21.77 11.95 -8.58
N GLY A 571 -21.55 10.84 -7.89
CA GLY A 571 -21.01 9.63 -8.46
C GLY A 571 -19.52 9.69 -8.81
N VAL A 572 -19.01 8.53 -9.12
CA VAL A 572 -17.62 8.33 -9.56
C VAL A 572 -17.61 7.51 -10.84
N ASP A 573 -17.08 8.07 -11.92
CA ASP A 573 -16.99 7.38 -13.20
C ASP A 573 -15.78 6.43 -13.21
N ARG A 574 -16.01 5.17 -13.61
CA ARG A 574 -14.93 4.18 -13.82
C ARG A 574 -14.08 4.48 -15.06
N GLY A 575 -14.66 5.15 -16.05
CA GLY A 575 -14.08 5.33 -17.38
C GLY A 575 -13.13 6.52 -17.51
N VAL A 576 -13.28 7.54 -16.69
CA VAL A 576 -12.48 8.78 -16.83
C VAL A 576 -11.15 8.63 -16.09
N TRP A 577 -10.10 8.44 -16.87
CA TRP A 577 -8.74 8.58 -16.40
C TRP A 577 -8.46 10.07 -16.22
N ALA A 578 -8.47 10.56 -14.99
CA ALA A 578 -8.14 11.95 -14.73
C ALA A 578 -6.68 12.19 -15.14
N ILE A 579 -6.49 13.10 -16.07
CA ILE A 579 -5.15 13.61 -16.39
C ILE A 579 -4.73 14.43 -15.16
N PRO A 580 -3.61 14.11 -14.51
CA PRO A 580 -3.14 14.92 -13.41
C PRO A 580 -2.97 16.35 -13.87
N GLY A 581 -3.55 17.31 -13.14
CA GLY A 581 -2.97 18.63 -13.12
C GLY A 581 -1.55 18.46 -12.60
N SER A 582 -0.56 19.09 -13.22
CA SER A 582 0.81 19.06 -12.72
C SER A 582 0.76 19.29 -11.20
N GLY A 583 1.27 18.36 -10.37
CA GLY A 583 1.18 18.42 -8.91
C GLY A 583 1.90 19.60 -8.25
N THR A 584 2.37 20.54 -9.08
CA THR A 584 2.88 21.84 -8.70
C THR A 584 1.68 22.79 -8.68
N PRO A 585 1.31 23.39 -7.53
CA PRO A 585 0.29 24.43 -7.49
C PRO A 585 0.65 25.48 -8.54
N PRO A 586 -0.31 25.96 -9.35
CA PRO A 586 -0.06 27.11 -10.19
C PRO A 586 0.49 28.21 -9.30
N ALA A 587 1.51 28.90 -9.78
CA ALA A 587 2.18 29.93 -9.04
C ALA A 587 1.18 31.05 -8.70
N LEU A 588 0.63 31.05 -7.49
CA LEU A 588 0.23 32.28 -6.78
C LEU A 588 1.40 33.26 -6.73
N LEU A 589 2.57 32.79 -7.10
CA LEU A 589 3.90 33.36 -7.03
C LEU A 589 4.19 34.49 -8.02
N GLY A 590 3.47 34.56 -9.12
CA GLY A 590 3.74 35.58 -10.12
C GLY A 590 3.26 36.96 -9.68
N ARG A 591 2.19 37.07 -8.89
CA ARG A 591 1.62 38.36 -8.47
C ARG A 591 2.36 38.99 -7.31
N LEU A 592 2.78 38.21 -6.32
CA LEU A 592 3.46 38.71 -5.13
C LEU A 592 4.90 39.21 -5.43
N ARG A 593 5.54 38.71 -6.50
CA ARG A 593 6.83 39.24 -6.98
C ARG A 593 6.73 40.58 -7.72
N ASN A 594 5.60 40.93 -8.30
CA ASN A 594 5.44 42.17 -9.08
C ASN A 594 4.95 43.37 -8.24
N GLN A 595 4.72 43.16 -6.94
CA GLN A 595 4.31 44.24 -6.02
C GLN A 595 5.45 44.73 -5.11
N ARG A 596 6.69 44.26 -5.32
CA ARG A 596 7.90 44.76 -4.61
C ARG A 596 8.76 45.61 -5.52
#